data_22a238acce86a0117465a863aa69eb89
#
_entry.id   22a238acce86a0117465a863aa69eb89
#
_cell.length_a   1.000
_cell.length_b   1.000
_cell.length_c   1.000
_cell.angle_alpha   90.00
_cell.angle_beta   90.00
_cell.angle_gamma   90.00
#
_symmetry.space_group_name_H-M   'P 1'
#
loop_
_entity.id
_entity.type
_entity.pdbx_description
1 polymer ?
#
loop_
_entity_poly.entity_id
_entity_poly.type
_entity_poly.pdbx_seq_one_letter_code
_entity_poly.pdbx_strand_id
1 'polypeptide(L)'
;MGRPKGSRDKKPQHKWSDEEKEYLAKITPNNHYKDIVKLMNEKFEYDFSEKQVTGAIKRYGLKTGFKGHFKKGFTPWNKGLKGYIGPNRTSFKKGHAPVNYRPVGSERVTVDGYIEIKVEDPNKWKLKHRVIYEKYHGEIPAGHTVIFADGDKMNVDIDNLLLVSRKQLLMLNRNNLISNDKDLTKTGLNIADIIIKLNELEKDKK
;
A
#
# COMPACT_ATOMS: atom_id res chain seq x y z
N MET A 1 8.97 -10.05 25.21
CA MET A 1 8.75 -10.87 26.43
C MET A 1 9.37 -12.24 26.22
N GLY A 2 10.34 -12.65 27.04
CA GLY A 2 10.99 -13.94 26.97
C GLY A 2 10.06 -15.06 27.49
N ARG A 3 10.19 -16.26 26.91
CA ARG A 3 9.46 -17.46 27.33
C ARG A 3 9.67 -17.74 28.83
N PRO A 4 8.62 -18.02 29.64
CA PRO A 4 8.78 -18.27 31.07
C PRO A 4 9.74 -19.43 31.33
N LYS A 5 10.70 -19.25 32.23
CA LYS A 5 11.57 -20.32 32.72
C LYS A 5 10.73 -21.38 33.41
N GLY A 6 10.60 -22.59 32.83
CA GLY A 6 9.91 -23.74 33.48
C GLY A 6 9.06 -24.58 32.57
N SER A 7 8.74 -24.17 31.35
CA SER A 7 7.98 -25.01 30.38
C SER A 7 8.95 -25.91 29.60
N ARG A 8 9.52 -26.91 30.26
CA ARG A 8 10.20 -28.02 29.56
C ARG A 8 9.15 -29.11 29.34
N ASP A 9 9.00 -29.56 28.10
CA ASP A 9 8.21 -30.73 27.80
C ASP A 9 8.74 -31.90 28.65
N LYS A 10 7.93 -32.39 29.57
CA LYS A 10 8.30 -33.45 30.54
C LYS A 10 8.45 -34.84 29.92
N LYS A 11 8.12 -35.01 28.63
CA LYS A 11 8.27 -36.27 27.89
C LYS A 11 9.61 -36.35 27.21
N PRO A 12 10.43 -37.40 27.42
CA PRO A 12 11.68 -37.60 26.72
C PRO A 12 11.42 -37.65 25.20
N GLN A 13 12.27 -36.99 24.44
CA GLN A 13 12.15 -37.06 22.98
C GLN A 13 12.52 -38.46 22.50
N HIS A 14 11.72 -39.02 21.57
CA HIS A 14 12.01 -40.28 20.93
C HIS A 14 13.36 -40.28 20.24
N LYS A 15 14.21 -41.27 20.55
CA LYS A 15 15.52 -41.46 19.87
C LYS A 15 15.30 -42.40 18.71
N TRP A 16 15.42 -41.89 17.52
CA TRP A 16 15.23 -42.65 16.26
C TRP A 16 16.34 -43.71 16.10
N SER A 17 15.97 -44.99 15.98
CA SER A 17 16.88 -46.05 15.63
C SER A 17 17.32 -45.94 14.16
N ASP A 18 18.36 -46.63 13.78
CA ASP A 18 18.81 -46.61 12.37
C ASP A 18 17.81 -47.34 11.47
N GLU A 19 17.18 -48.40 11.94
CA GLU A 19 16.10 -49.10 11.21
C GLU A 19 14.90 -48.19 10.96
N GLU A 20 14.48 -47.38 11.96
CA GLU A 20 13.39 -46.41 11.81
C GLU A 20 13.76 -45.30 10.78
N LYS A 21 15.00 -44.84 10.78
CA LYS A 21 15.47 -43.84 9.82
C LYS A 21 15.49 -44.36 8.40
N GLU A 22 16.01 -45.57 8.19
CA GLU A 22 16.05 -46.22 6.87
C GLU A 22 14.62 -46.46 6.35
N TYR A 23 13.74 -47.00 7.20
CA TYR A 23 12.37 -47.20 6.81
C TYR A 23 11.65 -45.89 6.51
N LEU A 24 11.85 -44.88 7.32
CA LEU A 24 11.29 -43.55 7.08
C LEU A 24 11.79 -42.99 5.75
N ALA A 25 13.08 -43.12 5.41
CA ALA A 25 13.63 -42.68 4.14
C ALA A 25 12.99 -43.41 2.95
N LYS A 26 12.73 -44.68 3.07
CA LYS A 26 12.09 -45.53 2.06
C LYS A 26 10.63 -45.15 1.80
N ILE A 27 9.84 -44.85 2.82
CA ILE A 27 8.41 -44.60 2.70
C ILE A 27 8.08 -43.10 2.46
N THR A 28 9.03 -42.17 2.70
CA THR A 28 8.76 -40.73 2.57
C THR A 28 8.45 -40.30 1.13
N PRO A 29 9.14 -40.79 0.06
CA PRO A 29 8.82 -40.36 -1.29
C PRO A 29 7.39 -40.73 -1.70
N ASN A 30 6.68 -39.78 -2.31
CA ASN A 30 5.32 -39.94 -2.86
C ASN A 30 4.22 -40.28 -1.84
N ASN A 31 4.47 -40.16 -0.53
CA ASN A 31 3.47 -40.36 0.50
C ASN A 31 3.18 -39.05 1.26
N HIS A 32 1.92 -38.85 1.65
CA HIS A 32 1.53 -37.74 2.53
C HIS A 32 1.94 -38.03 3.97
N TYR A 33 2.18 -36.99 4.76
CA TYR A 33 2.59 -37.12 6.18
C TYR A 33 1.68 -38.06 6.99
N LYS A 34 0.37 -38.00 6.78
CA LYS A 34 -0.59 -38.87 7.49
C LYS A 34 -0.42 -40.34 7.13
N ASP A 35 -0.11 -40.63 5.87
CA ASP A 35 0.10 -42.02 5.42
C ASP A 35 1.44 -42.54 5.92
N ILE A 36 2.48 -41.70 5.93
CA ILE A 36 3.79 -42.04 6.50
C ILE A 36 3.64 -42.41 8.01
N VAL A 37 2.86 -41.62 8.76
CA VAL A 37 2.60 -41.91 10.18
C VAL A 37 1.93 -43.27 10.35
N LYS A 38 0.91 -43.61 9.53
CA LYS A 38 0.25 -44.94 9.58
C LYS A 38 1.23 -46.04 9.31
N LEU A 39 2.02 -45.95 8.24
CA LEU A 39 3.01 -46.95 7.85
C LEU A 39 4.10 -47.14 8.92
N MET A 40 4.51 -46.08 9.60
CA MET A 40 5.45 -46.14 10.71
C MET A 40 4.85 -46.87 11.91
N ASN A 41 3.60 -46.55 12.25
CA ASN A 41 2.91 -47.16 13.40
C ASN A 41 2.50 -48.63 13.16
N GLU A 42 2.27 -49.00 11.88
CA GLU A 42 2.01 -50.38 11.50
C GLU A 42 3.27 -51.26 11.60
N LYS A 43 4.46 -50.68 11.32
CA LYS A 43 5.69 -51.45 11.31
C LYS A 43 6.39 -51.53 12.66
N PHE A 44 6.33 -50.46 13.46
CA PHE A 44 7.04 -50.35 14.73
C PHE A 44 6.02 -50.28 15.87
N GLU A 45 6.32 -50.96 16.96
CA GLU A 45 5.48 -50.96 18.21
C GLU A 45 5.59 -49.63 18.97
N TYR A 46 5.48 -48.49 18.27
CA TYR A 46 5.54 -47.16 18.86
C TYR A 46 4.50 -46.26 18.17
N ASP A 47 3.75 -45.51 18.99
CA ASP A 47 2.73 -44.58 18.49
C ASP A 47 3.36 -43.23 18.11
N PHE A 48 3.84 -43.13 16.88
CA PHE A 48 4.41 -41.92 16.33
C PHE A 48 3.32 -40.89 16.07
N SER A 49 3.49 -39.70 16.61
CA SER A 49 2.67 -38.54 16.26
C SER A 49 3.10 -37.93 14.95
N GLU A 50 2.17 -37.25 14.24
CA GLU A 50 2.47 -36.52 12.99
C GLU A 50 3.59 -35.49 13.17
N LYS A 51 3.65 -34.82 14.33
CA LYS A 51 4.71 -33.86 14.67
C LYS A 51 6.11 -34.51 14.77
N GLN A 52 6.19 -35.68 15.35
CA GLN A 52 7.45 -36.45 15.49
C GLN A 52 7.96 -36.85 14.12
N VAL A 53 7.10 -37.47 13.30
CA VAL A 53 7.45 -37.93 11.94
C VAL A 53 7.83 -36.74 11.03
N THR A 54 7.05 -35.67 11.03
CA THR A 54 7.35 -34.46 10.23
C THR A 54 8.67 -33.80 10.68
N GLY A 55 8.93 -33.79 11.98
CA GLY A 55 10.18 -33.29 12.55
C GLY A 55 11.38 -34.13 12.12
N ALA A 56 11.25 -35.46 12.09
CA ALA A 56 12.30 -36.39 11.63
C ALA A 56 12.57 -36.23 10.12
N ILE A 57 11.52 -36.18 9.30
CA ILE A 57 11.63 -35.94 7.84
C ILE A 57 12.42 -34.66 7.56
N LYS A 58 12.12 -33.56 8.26
CA LYS A 58 12.86 -32.30 8.12
C LYS A 58 14.31 -32.42 8.61
N ARG A 59 14.56 -33.08 9.73
CA ARG A 59 15.88 -33.25 10.33
C ARG A 59 16.81 -34.05 9.43
N TYR A 60 16.28 -35.09 8.80
CA TYR A 60 17.04 -35.98 7.90
C TYR A 60 17.02 -35.52 6.45
N GLY A 61 16.44 -34.34 6.14
CA GLY A 61 16.42 -33.77 4.79
C GLY A 61 15.61 -34.57 3.76
N LEU A 62 14.70 -35.43 4.23
CA LEU A 62 13.87 -36.26 3.36
C LEU A 62 12.80 -35.42 2.65
N LYS A 63 12.48 -35.79 1.41
CA LYS A 63 11.53 -35.04 0.57
C LYS A 63 10.37 -35.95 0.17
N THR A 64 9.14 -35.53 0.43
CA THR A 64 7.92 -36.25 0.01
C THR A 64 7.65 -36.17 -1.49
N GLY A 65 8.34 -35.26 -2.21
CA GLY A 65 8.10 -35.04 -3.65
C GLY A 65 6.88 -34.15 -3.95
N PHE A 66 6.02 -33.89 -2.99
CA PHE A 66 4.90 -32.99 -3.22
C PHE A 66 5.34 -31.53 -3.23
N LYS A 67 5.04 -30.84 -4.31
CA LYS A 67 5.24 -29.37 -4.42
C LYS A 67 3.99 -28.70 -3.89
N GLY A 68 4.16 -27.83 -2.89
CA GLY A 68 3.07 -27.09 -2.24
C GLY A 68 2.40 -26.00 -3.10
N HIS A 69 2.55 -26.04 -4.42
CA HIS A 69 1.94 -25.07 -5.33
C HIS A 69 1.01 -25.77 -6.32
N PHE A 70 -0.01 -25.08 -6.75
CA PHE A 70 -0.93 -25.55 -7.77
C PHE A 70 -0.23 -25.68 -9.12
N LYS A 71 -0.60 -26.69 -9.92
CA LYS A 71 -0.11 -26.86 -11.29
C LYS A 71 -0.49 -25.64 -12.15
N LYS A 72 0.38 -25.27 -13.10
CA LYS A 72 0.07 -24.22 -14.07
C LYS A 72 -1.24 -24.58 -14.80
N GLY A 73 -2.20 -23.63 -14.82
CA GLY A 73 -3.53 -23.85 -15.40
C GLY A 73 -4.58 -24.42 -14.43
N PHE A 74 -4.22 -24.66 -13.15
CA PHE A 74 -5.20 -25.08 -12.15
C PHE A 74 -6.30 -24.03 -11.99
N THR A 75 -7.53 -24.46 -12.17
CA THR A 75 -8.71 -23.61 -11.93
C THR A 75 -9.29 -23.95 -10.56
N PRO A 76 -9.33 -23.00 -9.61
CA PRO A 76 -9.98 -23.22 -8.32
C PRO A 76 -11.45 -23.60 -8.52
N TRP A 77 -11.96 -24.53 -7.70
CA TRP A 77 -13.35 -25.01 -7.78
C TRP A 77 -14.40 -23.88 -7.62
N ASN A 78 -14.02 -22.81 -6.92
CA ASN A 78 -14.88 -21.64 -6.67
C ASN A 78 -14.65 -20.48 -7.67
N LYS A 79 -13.88 -20.69 -8.74
CA LYS A 79 -13.65 -19.66 -9.75
C LYS A 79 -14.97 -19.26 -10.42
N GLY A 80 -15.30 -17.97 -10.35
CA GLY A 80 -16.53 -17.42 -10.92
C GLY A 80 -17.76 -17.48 -10.01
N LEU A 81 -17.68 -18.16 -8.85
CA LEU A 81 -18.75 -18.16 -7.87
C LEU A 81 -18.67 -16.91 -7.00
N LYS A 82 -19.56 -15.94 -7.23
CA LYS A 82 -19.66 -14.74 -6.39
C LYS A 82 -20.53 -15.05 -5.16
N GLY A 83 -20.06 -14.59 -3.98
CA GLY A 83 -20.83 -14.72 -2.74
C GLY A 83 -20.89 -16.14 -2.13
N TYR A 84 -20.10 -17.07 -2.65
CA TYR A 84 -20.06 -18.46 -2.14
C TYR A 84 -19.63 -18.52 -0.67
N ILE A 85 -18.67 -17.70 -0.27
CA ILE A 85 -18.30 -17.55 1.13
C ILE A 85 -19.05 -16.34 1.68
N GLY A 86 -20.09 -16.61 2.48
CA GLY A 86 -20.83 -15.57 3.20
C GLY A 86 -19.93 -14.85 4.23
N PRO A 87 -20.40 -13.70 4.74
CA PRO A 87 -19.67 -12.97 5.77
C PRO A 87 -19.52 -13.84 7.03
N ASN A 88 -18.32 -13.93 7.55
CA ASN A 88 -18.03 -14.62 8.81
C ASN A 88 -18.14 -13.63 10.01
N ARG A 89 -17.91 -14.14 11.24
CA ARG A 89 -18.00 -13.33 12.47
C ARG A 89 -17.05 -12.12 12.47
N THR A 90 -15.93 -12.19 11.74
CA THR A 90 -14.92 -11.12 11.66
C THR A 90 -15.09 -10.22 10.45
N SER A 91 -16.06 -10.50 9.58
CA SER A 91 -16.35 -9.66 8.41
C SER A 91 -16.99 -8.34 8.84
N PHE A 92 -16.60 -7.26 8.18
CA PHE A 92 -17.25 -5.97 8.40
C PHE A 92 -18.71 -6.03 7.97
N LYS A 93 -19.59 -5.50 8.81
CA LYS A 93 -21.03 -5.36 8.48
C LYS A 93 -21.24 -4.25 7.47
N LYS A 94 -22.32 -4.36 6.67
CA LYS A 94 -22.73 -3.29 5.75
C LYS A 94 -22.92 -1.98 6.56
N GLY A 95 -22.30 -0.88 6.09
CA GLY A 95 -22.34 0.42 6.78
C GLY A 95 -21.28 0.58 7.89
N HIS A 96 -20.38 -0.39 8.09
CA HIS A 96 -19.29 -0.22 9.03
C HIS A 96 -18.34 0.89 8.55
N ALA A 97 -18.19 1.92 9.39
CA ALA A 97 -17.19 2.95 9.17
C ALA A 97 -15.82 2.48 9.72
N PRO A 98 -14.74 2.53 8.92
CA PRO A 98 -13.40 2.21 9.40
C PRO A 98 -13.00 3.12 10.58
N VAL A 99 -12.15 2.61 11.49
CA VAL A 99 -11.65 3.39 12.64
C VAL A 99 -10.96 4.70 12.21
N ASN A 100 -10.34 4.69 11.04
CA ASN A 100 -9.66 5.84 10.43
C ASN A 100 -10.57 6.67 9.50
N TYR A 101 -11.89 6.45 9.54
CA TYR A 101 -12.84 7.25 8.76
C TYR A 101 -12.76 8.71 9.15
N ARG A 102 -12.69 9.58 8.15
CA ARG A 102 -12.77 11.03 8.31
C ARG A 102 -14.00 11.55 7.60
N PRO A 103 -14.85 12.36 8.24
CA PRO A 103 -16.03 12.93 7.59
C PRO A 103 -15.65 13.92 6.49
N VAL A 104 -16.60 14.22 5.61
CA VAL A 104 -16.47 15.29 4.61
C VAL A 104 -16.21 16.61 5.33
N GLY A 105 -15.30 17.43 4.81
CA GLY A 105 -14.80 18.66 5.45
C GLY A 105 -13.56 18.46 6.34
N SER A 106 -13.15 17.22 6.64
CA SER A 106 -11.89 17.00 7.37
C SER A 106 -10.69 17.45 6.54
N GLU A 107 -9.68 17.97 7.23
CA GLU A 107 -8.44 18.45 6.64
C GLU A 107 -7.27 17.56 7.02
N ARG A 108 -6.26 17.51 6.15
CA ARG A 108 -4.97 16.87 6.41
C ARG A 108 -3.86 17.62 5.67
N VAL A 109 -2.65 17.53 6.21
CA VAL A 109 -1.44 18.02 5.52
C VAL A 109 -0.81 16.86 4.77
N THR A 110 -0.49 17.08 3.49
CA THR A 110 0.22 16.10 2.66
C THR A 110 1.72 16.09 2.97
N VAL A 111 2.44 15.07 2.51
CA VAL A 111 3.91 14.99 2.64
C VAL A 111 4.59 16.20 1.99
N ASP A 112 4.02 16.74 0.92
CA ASP A 112 4.53 17.92 0.21
C ASP A 112 4.18 19.25 0.90
N GLY A 113 3.54 19.22 2.07
CA GLY A 113 3.17 20.39 2.87
C GLY A 113 1.90 21.13 2.41
N TYR A 114 1.09 20.54 1.53
CA TYR A 114 -0.19 21.14 1.14
C TYR A 114 -1.33 20.71 2.06
N ILE A 115 -2.31 21.58 2.28
CA ILE A 115 -3.55 21.22 2.96
C ILE A 115 -4.51 20.61 1.93
N GLU A 116 -5.02 19.41 2.24
CA GLU A 116 -6.13 18.79 1.53
C GLU A 116 -7.39 18.80 2.39
N ILE A 117 -8.53 18.93 1.74
CA ILE A 117 -9.86 18.84 2.34
C ILE A 117 -10.63 17.68 1.71
N LYS A 118 -11.31 16.90 2.54
CA LYS A 118 -12.19 15.84 2.06
C LYS A 118 -13.48 16.43 1.48
N VAL A 119 -13.73 16.20 0.19
CA VAL A 119 -14.89 16.78 -0.51
C VAL A 119 -16.05 15.79 -0.68
N GLU A 120 -15.76 14.48 -0.68
CA GLU A 120 -16.78 13.45 -0.91
C GLU A 120 -16.35 12.10 -0.31
N ASP A 121 -17.32 11.29 0.11
CA ASP A 121 -17.13 9.90 0.51
C ASP A 121 -16.93 8.97 -0.72
N PRO A 122 -16.22 7.83 -0.58
CA PRO A 122 -15.57 7.35 0.65
C PRO A 122 -14.22 8.03 0.95
N ASN A 123 -13.47 8.49 -0.06
CA ASN A 123 -12.10 8.97 0.13
C ASN A 123 -11.66 9.96 -0.96
N LYS A 124 -12.52 10.91 -1.31
CA LYS A 124 -12.20 11.93 -2.32
C LYS A 124 -11.67 13.19 -1.65
N TRP A 125 -10.41 13.48 -1.90
CA TRP A 125 -9.69 14.63 -1.36
C TRP A 125 -9.31 15.59 -2.47
N LYS A 126 -9.36 16.88 -2.18
CA LYS A 126 -8.88 17.95 -3.07
C LYS A 126 -7.97 18.90 -2.29
N LEU A 127 -7.03 19.51 -2.98
CA LEU A 127 -6.18 20.55 -2.41
C LEU A 127 -7.04 21.73 -1.98
N LYS A 128 -6.93 22.15 -0.71
CA LYS A 128 -7.80 23.16 -0.09
C LYS A 128 -7.72 24.51 -0.79
N HIS A 129 -6.53 24.95 -1.18
CA HIS A 129 -6.33 26.22 -1.91
C HIS A 129 -7.10 26.24 -3.24
N ARG A 130 -7.16 25.09 -3.97
CA ARG A 130 -7.95 25.02 -5.22
C ARG A 130 -9.44 25.08 -4.95
N VAL A 131 -9.92 24.41 -3.91
CA VAL A 131 -11.34 24.42 -3.51
C VAL A 131 -11.75 25.83 -3.09
N ILE A 132 -10.92 26.55 -2.34
CA ILE A 132 -11.17 27.94 -1.95
C ILE A 132 -11.19 28.82 -3.20
N TYR A 133 -10.19 28.69 -4.08
CA TYR A 133 -10.15 29.49 -5.30
C TYR A 133 -11.39 29.26 -6.18
N GLU A 134 -11.76 27.99 -6.41
CA GLU A 134 -12.95 27.60 -7.19
C GLU A 134 -14.25 28.17 -6.58
N LYS A 135 -14.32 28.25 -5.27
CA LYS A 135 -15.50 28.81 -4.56
C LYS A 135 -15.70 30.30 -4.80
N TYR A 136 -14.62 31.07 -4.91
CA TYR A 136 -14.68 32.54 -5.04
C TYR A 136 -14.62 33.02 -6.50
N HIS A 137 -13.87 32.31 -7.35
CA HIS A 137 -13.58 32.76 -8.72
C HIS A 137 -14.16 31.82 -9.80
N GLY A 138 -14.78 30.69 -9.38
CA GLY A 138 -15.27 29.70 -10.32
C GLY A 138 -14.22 28.68 -10.74
N GLU A 139 -14.57 27.84 -11.69
CA GLU A 139 -13.74 26.73 -12.14
C GLU A 139 -12.39 27.17 -12.68
N ILE A 140 -11.32 26.45 -12.29
CA ILE A 140 -9.95 26.72 -12.76
C ILE A 140 -9.84 26.29 -14.23
N PRO A 141 -9.52 27.23 -15.16
CA PRO A 141 -9.43 26.92 -16.59
C PRO A 141 -8.35 25.89 -16.90
N ALA A 142 -8.56 25.10 -17.96
CA ALA A 142 -7.56 24.16 -18.42
C ALA A 142 -6.24 24.87 -18.74
N GLY A 143 -5.12 24.30 -18.34
CA GLY A 143 -3.80 24.90 -18.54
C GLY A 143 -3.39 25.95 -17.50
N HIS A 144 -4.24 26.21 -16.51
CA HIS A 144 -3.94 27.10 -15.40
C HIS A 144 -3.75 26.34 -14.08
N THR A 145 -3.09 26.97 -13.14
CA THR A 145 -2.91 26.47 -11.77
C THR A 145 -2.98 27.62 -10.77
N VAL A 146 -3.32 27.30 -9.53
CA VAL A 146 -3.32 28.27 -8.43
C VAL A 146 -2.02 28.12 -7.66
N ILE A 147 -1.33 29.25 -7.44
CA ILE A 147 -0.11 29.33 -6.65
C ILE A 147 -0.31 30.22 -5.42
N PHE A 148 0.59 30.12 -4.46
CA PHE A 148 0.63 30.97 -3.27
C PHE A 148 1.51 32.18 -3.53
N ALA A 149 0.98 33.37 -3.34
CA ALA A 149 1.70 34.62 -3.63
C ALA A 149 2.89 34.84 -2.69
N ASP A 150 2.80 34.39 -1.45
CA ASP A 150 3.86 34.45 -0.44
C ASP A 150 4.75 33.20 -0.40
N GLY A 151 4.48 32.20 -1.26
CA GLY A 151 5.17 30.92 -1.27
C GLY A 151 4.80 29.98 -0.11
N ASP A 152 4.01 30.39 0.87
CA ASP A 152 3.58 29.54 1.98
C ASP A 152 2.37 28.68 1.61
N LYS A 153 2.57 27.38 1.53
CA LYS A 153 1.53 26.38 1.21
C LYS A 153 0.46 26.24 2.28
N MET A 154 0.72 26.74 3.48
CA MET A 154 -0.23 26.72 4.60
C MET A 154 -1.15 27.91 4.61
N ASN A 155 -0.75 29.01 3.97
CA ASN A 155 -1.54 30.23 3.85
C ASN A 155 -2.54 30.13 2.70
N VAL A 156 -3.73 29.62 2.98
CA VAL A 156 -4.81 29.40 2.00
C VAL A 156 -5.79 30.56 1.88
N ASP A 157 -5.42 31.75 2.37
CA ASP A 157 -6.25 32.94 2.25
C ASP A 157 -6.45 33.30 0.78
N ILE A 158 -7.69 33.67 0.43
CA ILE A 158 -8.05 33.96 -0.98
C ILE A 158 -7.18 35.07 -1.60
N ASP A 159 -6.81 36.08 -0.82
CA ASP A 159 -5.94 37.18 -1.27
C ASP A 159 -4.50 36.75 -1.56
N ASN A 160 -4.11 35.56 -1.08
CA ASN A 160 -2.80 34.98 -1.31
C ASN A 160 -2.78 33.98 -2.48
N LEU A 161 -3.95 33.69 -3.05
CA LEU A 161 -4.08 32.72 -4.14
C LEU A 161 -4.09 33.41 -5.51
N LEU A 162 -3.13 33.07 -6.35
CA LEU A 162 -2.99 33.62 -7.71
C LEU A 162 -3.23 32.55 -8.76
N LEU A 163 -4.06 32.83 -9.74
CA LEU A 163 -4.23 32.00 -10.93
C LEU A 163 -3.14 32.32 -11.93
N VAL A 164 -2.38 31.32 -12.34
CA VAL A 164 -1.34 31.46 -13.34
C VAL A 164 -1.46 30.41 -14.42
N SER A 165 -1.14 30.78 -15.66
CA SER A 165 -1.00 29.83 -16.74
C SER A 165 0.29 28.99 -16.58
N ARG A 166 0.36 27.83 -17.23
CA ARG A 166 1.58 27.02 -17.24
C ARG A 166 2.78 27.76 -17.84
N LYS A 167 2.54 28.65 -18.83
CA LYS A 167 3.62 29.50 -19.43
C LYS A 167 4.15 30.51 -18.40
N GLN A 168 3.26 31.18 -17.67
CA GLN A 168 3.63 32.09 -16.59
C GLN A 168 4.38 31.40 -15.48
N LEU A 169 3.86 30.23 -14.99
CA LEU A 169 4.53 29.47 -13.97
C LEU A 169 5.95 29.03 -14.37
N LEU A 170 6.14 28.63 -15.63
CA LEU A 170 7.47 28.31 -16.16
C LEU A 170 8.41 29.50 -16.08
N MET A 171 7.94 30.69 -16.46
CA MET A 171 8.76 31.92 -16.42
C MET A 171 9.06 32.38 -15.00
N LEU A 172 8.06 32.28 -14.10
CA LEU A 172 8.24 32.57 -12.67
C LEU A 172 9.32 31.67 -12.05
N ASN A 173 9.25 30.35 -12.28
CA ASN A 173 10.24 29.41 -11.76
C ASN A 173 11.62 29.58 -12.40
N ARG A 174 11.69 29.75 -13.72
CA ARG A 174 12.96 29.88 -14.43
C ARG A 174 13.75 31.10 -14.01
N ASN A 175 13.05 32.21 -13.70
CA ASN A 175 13.67 33.49 -13.35
C ASN A 175 13.63 33.79 -11.85
N ASN A 176 13.24 32.81 -11.00
CA ASN A 176 13.12 32.95 -9.54
C ASN A 176 12.30 34.18 -9.12
N LEU A 177 11.14 34.36 -9.77
CA LEU A 177 10.26 35.54 -9.53
C LEU A 177 9.19 35.27 -8.48
N ILE A 178 9.16 34.10 -7.86
CA ILE A 178 8.33 33.79 -6.70
C ILE A 178 9.11 34.17 -5.45
N SER A 179 8.53 35.04 -4.63
CA SER A 179 9.11 35.54 -3.38
C SER A 179 8.26 35.12 -2.19
N ASN A 180 8.80 35.29 -0.98
CA ASN A 180 8.01 35.18 0.26
C ASN A 180 7.14 36.43 0.52
N ASP A 181 7.23 37.43 -0.38
CA ASP A 181 6.41 38.63 -0.37
C ASP A 181 5.37 38.56 -1.49
N LYS A 182 4.11 38.72 -1.11
CA LYS A 182 2.94 38.67 -1.99
C LYS A 182 3.02 39.71 -3.14
N ASP A 183 3.44 40.93 -2.83
CA ASP A 183 3.44 41.99 -3.81
C ASP A 183 4.64 41.87 -4.77
N LEU A 184 5.77 41.35 -4.28
CA LEU A 184 6.89 41.00 -5.12
C LEU A 184 6.54 39.87 -6.09
N THR A 185 5.84 38.82 -5.64
CA THR A 185 5.40 37.74 -6.53
C THR A 185 4.40 38.24 -7.58
N LYS A 186 3.48 39.14 -7.23
CA LYS A 186 2.56 39.78 -8.18
C LYS A 186 3.31 40.58 -9.24
N THR A 187 4.35 41.35 -8.81
CA THR A 187 5.22 42.07 -9.72
C THR A 187 5.99 41.08 -10.60
N GLY A 188 6.48 39.97 -10.04
CA GLY A 188 7.12 38.89 -10.78
C GLY A 188 6.21 38.31 -11.87
N LEU A 189 4.91 38.17 -11.61
CA LEU A 189 3.93 37.72 -12.61
C LEU A 189 3.84 38.69 -13.78
N ASN A 190 3.82 40.02 -13.54
CA ASN A 190 3.85 41.04 -14.62
C ASN A 190 5.12 40.94 -15.43
N ILE A 191 6.28 40.72 -14.79
CA ILE A 191 7.56 40.50 -15.48
C ILE A 191 7.50 39.24 -16.34
N ALA A 192 6.95 38.15 -15.83
CA ALA A 192 6.78 36.92 -16.58
C ALA A 192 5.93 37.13 -17.85
N ASP A 193 4.86 37.92 -17.78
CA ASP A 193 4.02 38.26 -18.93
C ASP A 193 4.78 39.06 -20.00
N ILE A 194 5.61 40.02 -19.58
CA ILE A 194 6.47 40.77 -20.47
C ILE A 194 7.45 39.83 -21.19
N ILE A 195 8.11 38.96 -20.46
CA ILE A 195 9.06 37.99 -21.05
C ILE A 195 8.36 37.07 -22.05
N ILE A 196 7.16 36.58 -21.72
CA ILE A 196 6.38 35.74 -22.64
C ILE A 196 6.08 36.50 -23.92
N LYS A 197 5.64 37.76 -23.80
CA LYS A 197 5.30 38.58 -24.94
C LYS A 197 6.51 38.90 -25.84
N LEU A 198 7.66 39.20 -25.24
CA LEU A 198 8.92 39.41 -25.97
C LEU A 198 9.32 38.15 -26.76
N ASN A 199 9.25 36.97 -26.12
CA ASN A 199 9.59 35.72 -26.78
C ASN A 199 8.62 35.36 -27.94
N GLU A 200 7.36 35.78 -27.87
CA GLU A 200 6.38 35.62 -28.95
C GLU A 200 6.75 36.54 -30.14
N LEU A 201 7.04 37.82 -29.87
CA LEU A 201 7.43 38.76 -30.90
C LEU A 201 8.75 38.43 -31.62
N GLU A 202 9.69 37.78 -30.91
CA GLU A 202 10.95 37.32 -31.51
C GLU A 202 10.73 36.11 -32.45
N LYS A 203 9.76 35.28 -32.17
CA LYS A 203 9.41 34.15 -33.03
C LYS A 203 8.69 34.57 -34.31
N ASP A 204 7.85 35.58 -34.21
CA ASP A 204 7.12 36.13 -35.37
C ASP A 204 8.03 36.87 -36.35
N LYS A 205 9.27 37.20 -35.95
CA LYS A 205 10.28 37.83 -36.80
C LYS A 205 11.20 36.87 -37.55
N LYS A 206 11.07 35.57 -37.25
CA LYS A 206 11.84 34.49 -37.90
C LYS A 206 10.99 33.72 -38.89
#